data_6e94a6cf447fd9c70f4e6374ad086b2d
#
_entry.id   6e94a6cf447fd9c70f4e6374ad086b2d
#
_cell.length_a   1.000
_cell.length_b   1.000
_cell.length_c   1.000
_cell.angle_alpha   90.00
_cell.angle_beta   90.00
_cell.angle_gamma   90.00
#
_symmetry.space_group_name_H-M   'P 1'
#
loop_
_entity.id
_entity.type
_entity.pdbx_description
1 polymer ?
#
loop_
_entity_poly.entity_id
_entity_poly.type
_entity_poly.pdbx_seq_one_letter_code
_entity_poly.pdbx_strand_id
1 'polypeptide(L)'
;MEEEINNRFYQAFQSLSIEQMDRIWGHGDDIVCIHPGWELLTGWLAIRESWVTIFQNTTSIKFLITNTKVRLFDDLAITVCLENIESVIGHNTIRSGILSTNIFKKSNSKWLMIHHHGSTVANYMTPNVSLV
;
A
#
# COMPACT_ATOMS: atom_id res chain seq x y z
N MET A 1 -15.77 -7.15 -0.23
CA MET A 1 -15.15 -7.72 0.96
C MET A 1 -13.63 -7.61 0.90
N GLU A 2 -13.00 -8.37 0.04
CA GLU A 2 -11.53 -8.34 -0.11
C GLU A 2 -11.05 -7.04 -0.71
N GLU A 3 -11.81 -6.45 -1.62
CA GLU A 3 -11.53 -5.12 -2.15
C GLU A 3 -11.60 -4.06 -1.07
N GLU A 4 -12.51 -4.24 -0.11
CA GLU A 4 -12.68 -3.33 1.01
C GLU A 4 -11.43 -3.31 1.91
N ILE A 5 -10.81 -4.48 2.11
CA ILE A 5 -9.57 -4.59 2.89
C ILE A 5 -8.44 -3.86 2.17
N ASN A 6 -8.35 -4.04 0.86
CA ASN A 6 -7.37 -3.35 0.03
C ASN A 6 -7.57 -1.83 0.11
N ASN A 7 -8.83 -1.38 0.05
CA ASN A 7 -9.15 0.04 0.16
C ASN A 7 -8.77 0.61 1.52
N ARG A 8 -8.95 -0.16 2.59
CA ARG A 8 -8.55 0.30 3.94
C ARG A 8 -7.05 0.51 4.04
N PHE A 9 -6.26 -0.31 3.37
CA PHE A 9 -4.81 -0.11 3.32
C PHE A 9 -4.48 1.25 2.68
N TYR A 10 -5.11 1.57 1.55
CA TYR A 10 -4.85 2.85 0.88
C TYR A 10 -5.42 4.05 1.65
N GLN A 11 -6.51 3.88 2.38
CA GLN A 11 -7.00 4.90 3.28
C GLN A 11 -6.01 5.19 4.40
N ALA A 12 -5.42 4.14 4.98
CA ALA A 12 -4.39 4.29 6.01
C ALA A 12 -3.17 5.00 5.45
N PHE A 13 -2.73 4.61 4.26
CA PHE A 13 -1.59 5.21 3.58
C PHE A 13 -1.87 6.70 3.31
N GLN A 14 -3.03 7.02 2.75
CA GLN A 14 -3.40 8.39 2.41
C GLN A 14 -3.53 9.28 3.64
N SER A 15 -3.94 8.71 4.77
CA SER A 15 -4.06 9.45 6.03
C SER A 15 -2.70 9.68 6.70
N LEU A 16 -1.63 9.05 6.23
CA LEU A 16 -0.29 9.11 6.82
C LEU A 16 -0.31 8.71 8.31
N SER A 17 -1.17 7.76 8.66
CA SER A 17 -1.40 7.34 10.04
C SER A 17 -0.71 6.01 10.33
N ILE A 18 0.31 6.05 11.16
CA ILE A 18 1.00 4.82 11.56
C ILE A 18 0.08 3.93 12.42
N GLU A 19 -0.81 4.53 13.19
CA GLU A 19 -1.75 3.77 14.02
C GLU A 19 -2.74 2.98 13.14
N GLN A 20 -3.15 3.53 12.00
CA GLN A 20 -3.99 2.79 11.07
C GLN A 20 -3.20 1.66 10.41
N MET A 21 -1.94 1.90 10.06
CA MET A 21 -1.08 0.83 9.53
C MET A 21 -0.88 -0.29 10.55
N ASP A 22 -0.74 0.04 11.83
CA ASP A 22 -0.65 -0.96 12.90
C ASP A 22 -1.84 -1.91 12.91
N ARG A 23 -3.02 -1.44 12.52
CA ARG A 23 -4.25 -2.25 12.50
C ARG A 23 -4.43 -3.04 11.20
N ILE A 24 -3.80 -2.61 10.13
CA ILE A 24 -3.93 -3.23 8.80
C ILE A 24 -2.98 -4.41 8.65
N TRP A 25 -1.77 -4.29 9.15
CA TRP A 25 -0.70 -5.25 8.95
C TRP A 25 -0.70 -6.36 10.00
N GLY A 26 -0.28 -7.55 9.59
CA GLY A 26 0.16 -8.58 10.53
C GLY A 26 1.48 -8.16 11.17
N HIS A 27 1.76 -8.67 12.36
CA HIS A 27 2.95 -8.26 13.12
C HIS A 27 3.98 -9.38 13.26
N GLY A 28 3.94 -10.37 12.37
CA GLY A 28 4.88 -11.49 12.40
C GLY A 28 6.26 -11.14 11.87
N ASP A 29 7.15 -12.13 11.98
CA ASP A 29 8.53 -11.99 11.49
C ASP A 29 8.66 -12.31 10.02
N ASP A 30 7.64 -12.93 9.43
CA ASP A 30 7.66 -13.43 8.05
C ASP A 30 6.92 -12.53 7.06
N ILE A 31 6.38 -11.40 7.52
CA ILE A 31 5.71 -10.47 6.61
C ILE A 31 6.73 -9.70 5.79
N VAL A 32 6.32 -9.30 4.60
CA VAL A 32 7.22 -8.73 3.59
C VAL A 32 6.67 -7.41 3.09
N CYS A 33 7.57 -6.46 2.87
CA CYS A 33 7.22 -5.19 2.23
C CYS A 33 8.38 -4.76 1.32
N ILE A 34 8.04 -4.40 0.09
CA ILE A 34 9.00 -3.84 -0.85
C ILE A 34 8.37 -2.57 -1.41
N HIS A 35 8.84 -1.43 -0.93
CA HIS A 35 8.42 -0.13 -1.48
C HIS A 35 9.09 0.07 -2.84
N PRO A 36 8.48 0.83 -3.75
CA PRO A 36 9.08 1.06 -5.07
C PRO A 36 10.52 1.58 -4.94
N GLY A 37 11.46 0.84 -5.51
CA GLY A 37 12.87 1.21 -5.47
C GLY A 37 13.61 0.85 -4.19
N TRP A 38 12.94 0.28 -3.21
CA TRP A 38 13.57 -0.12 -1.94
C TRP A 38 14.03 -1.57 -1.99
N GLU A 39 14.89 -1.91 -1.02
CA GLU A 39 15.25 -3.30 -0.77
C GLU A 39 14.12 -4.03 -0.06
N LEU A 40 14.20 -5.34 -0.04
CA LEU A 40 13.25 -6.20 0.65
C LEU A 40 13.31 -5.94 2.17
N LEU A 41 12.15 -5.68 2.76
CA LEU A 41 11.99 -5.58 4.21
C LEU A 41 11.20 -6.78 4.71
N THR A 42 11.66 -7.37 5.80
CA THR A 42 10.99 -8.52 6.43
C THR A 42 10.75 -8.22 7.90
N GLY A 43 9.58 -8.65 8.41
CA GLY A 43 9.23 -8.48 9.80
C GLY A 43 8.61 -7.12 10.10
N TRP A 44 7.65 -7.13 11.04
CA TRP A 44 6.85 -5.93 11.29
C TRP A 44 7.66 -4.74 11.79
N LEU A 45 8.67 -4.96 12.65
CA LEU A 45 9.43 -3.84 13.20
C LEU A 45 10.10 -3.02 12.09
N ALA A 46 10.77 -3.69 11.16
CA ALA A 46 11.42 -3.01 10.03
C ALA A 46 10.40 -2.35 9.10
N ILE A 47 9.31 -3.05 8.83
CA ILE A 47 8.26 -2.54 7.93
C ILE A 47 7.57 -1.32 8.56
N ARG A 48 7.24 -1.39 9.85
CA ARG A 48 6.63 -0.27 10.56
C ARG A 48 7.53 0.96 10.53
N GLU A 49 8.81 0.76 10.79
CA GLU A 49 9.79 1.86 10.76
C GLU A 49 9.85 2.50 9.37
N SER A 50 9.76 1.71 8.32
CA SER A 50 9.74 2.24 6.95
C SER A 50 8.52 3.13 6.70
N TRP A 51 7.35 2.72 7.19
CA TRP A 51 6.13 3.53 7.08
C TRP A 51 6.25 4.84 7.84
N VAL A 52 6.81 4.79 9.06
CA VAL A 52 7.04 6.00 9.86
C VAL A 52 7.92 6.97 9.08
N THR A 53 9.00 6.47 8.49
CA THR A 53 9.92 7.30 7.70
C THR A 53 9.22 7.92 6.49
N ILE A 54 8.46 7.12 5.74
CA ILE A 54 7.70 7.61 4.58
C ILE A 54 6.71 8.69 5.01
N PHE A 55 5.97 8.46 6.08
CA PHE A 55 4.95 9.40 6.54
C PHE A 55 5.56 10.72 7.04
N GLN A 56 6.71 10.65 7.71
CA GLN A 56 7.40 11.85 8.17
C GLN A 56 7.92 12.70 7.01
N ASN A 57 8.21 12.09 5.87
CA ASN A 57 8.77 12.79 4.71
C ASN A 57 7.73 13.12 3.65
N THR A 58 6.46 12.87 3.91
CA THR A 58 5.38 13.13 2.95
C THR A 58 4.44 14.18 3.52
N THR A 59 4.24 15.27 2.80
CA THR A 59 3.32 16.34 3.21
C THR A 59 1.87 15.90 3.00
N SER A 60 1.57 15.34 1.83
CA SER A 60 0.26 14.76 1.54
C SER A 60 0.39 13.75 0.42
N ILE A 61 -0.55 12.82 0.38
CA ILE A 61 -0.58 11.80 -0.67
C ILE A 61 -2.03 11.46 -0.98
N LYS A 62 -2.33 11.30 -2.26
CA LYS A 62 -3.66 10.92 -2.73
C LYS A 62 -3.53 9.74 -3.69
N PHE A 63 -4.48 8.83 -3.61
CA PHE A 63 -4.52 7.63 -4.43
C PHE A 63 -5.81 7.56 -5.23
N LEU A 64 -5.69 7.15 -6.49
CA LEU A 64 -6.79 6.60 -7.26
C LEU A 64 -6.37 5.18 -7.64
N ILE A 65 -7.09 4.20 -7.11
CA ILE A 65 -6.77 2.79 -7.34
C ILE A 65 -7.61 2.27 -8.50
N THR A 66 -6.94 1.76 -9.53
CA THR A 66 -7.59 1.27 -10.74
C THR A 66 -7.07 -0.12 -11.11
N ASN A 67 -7.77 -0.78 -12.03
CA ASN A 67 -7.39 -2.08 -12.59
C ASN A 67 -7.18 -3.14 -11.52
N THR A 68 -8.03 -3.13 -10.48
CA THR A 68 -7.89 -4.05 -9.37
C THR A 68 -8.35 -5.45 -9.76
N LYS A 69 -7.49 -6.43 -9.49
CA LYS A 69 -7.82 -7.84 -9.64
C LYS A 69 -7.69 -8.51 -8.29
N VAL A 70 -8.73 -9.25 -7.91
CA VAL A 70 -8.79 -9.93 -6.61
C VAL A 70 -8.83 -11.43 -6.85
N ARG A 71 -8.00 -12.16 -6.12
CA ARG A 71 -7.99 -13.62 -6.11
C ARG A 71 -8.12 -14.08 -4.68
N LEU A 72 -9.11 -14.92 -4.41
CA LEU A 72 -9.40 -15.40 -3.07
C LEU A 72 -9.12 -16.89 -2.98
N PHE A 73 -8.32 -17.30 -1.99
CA PHE A 73 -7.98 -18.69 -1.69
C PHE A 73 -8.19 -18.92 -0.20
N ASP A 74 -9.22 -19.66 0.19
CA ASP A 74 -9.47 -19.98 1.62
C ASP A 74 -9.21 -18.80 2.55
N ASP A 75 -8.03 -18.75 3.17
CA ASP A 75 -7.65 -17.72 4.13
C ASP A 75 -6.66 -16.69 3.56
N LEU A 76 -6.44 -16.69 2.24
CA LEU A 76 -5.57 -15.73 1.56
C LEU A 76 -6.35 -14.94 0.51
N ALA A 77 -6.10 -13.65 0.45
CA ALA A 77 -6.60 -12.78 -0.60
C ALA A 77 -5.41 -12.09 -1.24
N ILE A 78 -5.34 -12.15 -2.55
CA ILE A 78 -4.28 -11.49 -3.32
C ILE A 78 -4.93 -10.43 -4.19
N THR A 79 -4.49 -9.18 -4.04
CA THR A 79 -4.95 -8.10 -4.91
C THR A 79 -3.78 -7.56 -5.72
N VAL A 80 -4.04 -7.31 -6.99
CA VAL A 80 -3.10 -6.58 -7.86
C VAL A 80 -3.84 -5.35 -8.35
N CYS A 81 -3.19 -4.20 -8.26
CA CYS A 81 -3.84 -2.96 -8.67
C CYS A 81 -2.82 -1.94 -9.15
N LEU A 82 -3.31 -0.94 -9.87
CA LEU A 82 -2.52 0.21 -10.26
C LEU A 82 -2.80 1.34 -9.26
N GLU A 83 -1.77 1.79 -8.59
CA GLU A 83 -1.82 2.96 -7.72
C GLU A 83 -1.50 4.19 -8.55
N ASN A 84 -2.51 5.03 -8.79
CA ASN A 84 -2.29 6.35 -9.39
C ASN A 84 -2.08 7.31 -8.23
N ILE A 85 -0.88 7.85 -8.13
CA ILE A 85 -0.45 8.58 -6.94
C ILE A 85 -0.16 10.04 -7.26
N GLU A 86 -0.66 10.93 -6.41
CA GLU A 86 -0.20 12.31 -6.37
C GLU A 86 0.33 12.56 -4.97
N SER A 87 1.63 12.76 -4.86
CA SER A 87 2.26 13.03 -3.57
C SER A 87 2.86 14.43 -3.55
N VAL A 88 2.82 15.05 -2.39
CA VAL A 88 3.45 16.35 -2.14
C VAL A 88 4.52 16.13 -1.10
N ILE A 89 5.76 16.51 -1.46
CA ILE A 89 6.92 16.43 -0.58
C ILE A 89 7.50 17.83 -0.53
N GLY A 90 7.32 18.52 0.61
CA GLY A 90 7.67 19.93 0.72
C GLY A 90 6.79 20.75 -0.22
N HIS A 91 7.41 21.37 -1.23
CA HIS A 91 6.70 22.18 -2.23
C HIS A 91 6.58 21.47 -3.59
N ASN A 92 7.02 20.22 -3.68
CA ASN A 92 7.03 19.47 -4.94
C ASN A 92 5.86 18.51 -5.02
N THR A 93 5.13 18.58 -6.12
CA THR A 93 4.06 17.61 -6.42
C THR A 93 4.60 16.61 -7.42
N ILE A 94 4.48 15.33 -7.07
CA ILE A 94 4.97 14.22 -7.88
C ILE A 94 3.80 13.32 -8.21
N ARG A 95 3.63 12.99 -9.49
CA ARG A 95 2.63 12.02 -9.95
C ARG A 95 3.35 10.79 -10.44
N SER A 96 2.85 9.63 -10.01
CA SER A 96 3.47 8.35 -10.35
C SER A 96 2.42 7.26 -10.45
N GLY A 97 2.78 6.20 -11.16
CA GLY A 97 1.99 4.98 -11.25
C GLY A 97 2.80 3.82 -10.69
N ILE A 98 2.19 3.09 -9.78
CA ILE A 98 2.83 1.94 -9.14
C ILE A 98 1.92 0.73 -9.33
N LEU A 99 2.48 -0.36 -9.85
CA LEU A 99 1.78 -1.64 -9.85
C LEU A 99 2.09 -2.34 -8.54
N SER A 100 1.05 -2.69 -7.82
CA SER A 100 1.21 -3.27 -6.49
C SER A 100 0.52 -4.60 -6.37
N THR A 101 1.16 -5.50 -5.64
CA THR A 101 0.59 -6.77 -5.21
C THR A 101 0.47 -6.72 -3.69
N ASN A 102 -0.75 -6.92 -3.19
CA ASN A 102 -1.05 -6.93 -1.77
C ASN A 102 -1.63 -8.29 -1.40
N ILE A 103 -1.07 -8.91 -0.37
CA ILE A 103 -1.55 -10.20 0.10
C ILE A 103 -2.03 -10.04 1.54
N PHE A 104 -3.24 -10.54 1.78
CA PHE A 104 -3.87 -10.51 3.09
C PHE A 104 -4.13 -11.93 3.54
N LYS A 105 -3.98 -12.18 4.82
CA LYS A 105 -4.28 -13.48 5.41
C LYS A 105 -5.36 -13.29 6.46
N LYS A 106 -6.34 -14.19 6.45
CA LYS A 106 -7.42 -14.19 7.44
C LYS A 106 -7.00 -15.04 8.63
N SER A 107 -7.04 -14.43 9.81
CA SER A 107 -6.73 -15.09 11.07
C SER A 107 -7.73 -14.59 12.11
N ASN A 108 -8.40 -15.52 12.80
CA ASN A 108 -9.41 -15.16 13.79
C ASN A 108 -10.46 -14.19 13.26
N SER A 109 -10.98 -14.50 12.05
CA SER A 109 -12.00 -13.70 11.36
C SER A 109 -11.53 -12.30 10.97
N LYS A 110 -10.22 -12.06 10.99
CA LYS A 110 -9.64 -10.76 10.67
C LYS A 110 -8.64 -10.89 9.55
N TRP A 111 -8.78 -10.04 8.53
CA TRP A 111 -7.82 -9.99 7.42
C TRP A 111 -6.70 -9.03 7.78
N LEU A 112 -5.45 -9.49 7.66
CA LEU A 112 -4.27 -8.67 7.91
C LEU A 112 -3.33 -8.76 6.71
N MET A 113 -2.72 -7.64 6.36
CA MET A 113 -1.74 -7.59 5.27
C MET A 113 -0.46 -8.31 5.71
N ILE A 114 0.02 -9.21 4.87
CA ILE A 114 1.26 -9.96 5.12
C ILE A 114 2.31 -9.71 4.05
N HIS A 115 1.94 -9.02 2.97
CA HIS A 115 2.86 -8.78 1.86
C HIS A 115 2.39 -7.57 1.07
N HIS A 116 3.30 -6.67 0.79
CA HIS A 116 3.07 -5.52 -0.10
C HIS A 116 4.30 -5.34 -0.96
N HIS A 117 4.11 -5.25 -2.27
CA HIS A 117 5.19 -5.02 -3.21
C HIS A 117 4.71 -4.06 -4.28
N GLY A 118 5.36 -2.91 -4.36
CA GLY A 118 5.07 -1.93 -5.39
C GLY A 118 6.24 -1.77 -6.35
N SER A 119 5.92 -1.65 -7.64
CA SER A 119 6.92 -1.39 -8.67
C SER A 119 6.50 -0.22 -9.56
N THR A 120 7.47 0.59 -9.97
CA THR A 120 7.23 1.75 -10.80
C THR A 120 6.81 1.33 -12.21
N VAL A 121 5.77 2.00 -12.72
CA VAL A 121 5.33 1.79 -14.11
C VAL A 121 6.14 2.71 -15.02
N ALA A 122 6.82 2.11 -16.00
CA ALA A 122 7.55 2.89 -17.00
C ALA A 122 6.55 3.63 -17.90
N ASN A 123 6.89 4.87 -18.27
CA ASN A 123 6.07 5.69 -19.16
C ASN A 123 4.64 5.88 -18.64
N TYR A 124 4.49 6.03 -17.34
CA TYR A 124 3.19 6.21 -16.72
C TYR A 124 2.50 7.48 -17.24
N MET A 125 1.21 7.34 -17.55
CA MET A 125 0.36 8.46 -17.96
C MET A 125 -0.71 8.71 -16.91
N THR A 126 -0.77 9.95 -16.43
CA THR A 126 -1.77 10.36 -15.44
C THR A 126 -3.18 10.20 -16.03
N PRO A 127 -4.12 9.61 -15.28
CA PRO A 127 -5.48 9.46 -15.76
C PRO A 127 -6.19 10.82 -15.93
N ASN A 128 -7.20 10.86 -16.80
CA ASN A 128 -7.99 12.06 -17.07
C ASN A 128 -9.07 12.31 -16.00
N VAL A 129 -8.75 12.03 -14.75
CA VAL A 129 -9.66 12.26 -13.63
C VAL A 129 -8.87 12.86 -12.48
N SER A 130 -9.55 13.67 -11.67
CA SER A 130 -8.93 14.22 -10.47
C SER A 130 -8.70 13.15 -9.43
N LEU A 131 -7.55 13.19 -8.79
CA LEU A 131 -7.26 12.38 -7.61
C LEU A 131 -7.81 13.11 -6.38
N VAL A 132 -8.59 12.40 -5.60
CA VAL A 132 -9.20 12.99 -4.39
C VAL A 132 -8.92 12.18 -3.16
#